data_f1858a56c52ba892b2df8b8a3747c9a3
#
_entry.id   f1858a56c52ba892b2df8b8a3747c9a3
#
_cell.length_a   1.000
_cell.length_b   1.000
_cell.length_c   1.000
_cell.angle_alpha   90.00
_cell.angle_beta   90.00
_cell.angle_gamma   90.00
#
_symmetry.space_group_name_H-M   'P 1'
#
loop_
_entity.id
_entity.type
_entity.pdbx_description
1 polymer ?
#
loop_
_entity_poly.entity_id
_entity_poly.type
_entity_poly.pdbx_seq_one_letter_code
_entity_poly.pdbx_strand_id
1 'polypeptide(L)'
;MDALSIILEGEADPIQVGALLATMHYRGVTAAELAGFIEAMWQHIERDRQRPASVDLDWPAYMSPKHRDAPWFLHSARLVSMAGHSVLLHGHVGEGDNGGKLELAARACGIPLCHSLSDAMEATSSQRIAYLPIGGLSPQFQSLLGLHGILEMRLPLNTVVHLLNPLRAKSTMIGVARPSYQELHRDTARLLSVENLAILGNTRDFAQFTPFRTTRIFGLSKGRDVEWLIPARETPPAEMPTMFTTFEYWRAVWTGAARDERAETIIISTAAIALMLVNDMALSFEEAYARSLQLWNDRARNLAHA
;
A
#
# COMPACT_ATOMS: atom_id res chain seq x y z
N MET A 1 -22.74 7.88 0.66
CA MET A 1 -22.94 6.42 0.62
C MET A 1 -23.68 6.00 -0.63
N ASP A 2 -24.84 6.55 -0.88
CA ASP A 2 -25.78 6.07 -1.89
C ASP A 2 -25.26 6.11 -3.34
N ALA A 3 -24.53 7.16 -3.74
CA ALA A 3 -24.06 7.29 -5.12
C ALA A 3 -23.09 6.16 -5.54
N LEU A 4 -22.11 5.82 -4.72
CA LEU A 4 -21.17 4.75 -5.08
C LEU A 4 -21.83 3.37 -5.02
N SER A 5 -22.74 3.13 -4.08
CA SER A 5 -23.49 1.87 -4.01
C SER A 5 -24.31 1.65 -5.29
N ILE A 6 -25.05 2.66 -5.76
CA ILE A 6 -25.83 2.62 -7.02
C ILE A 6 -24.90 2.33 -8.22
N ILE A 7 -23.72 2.96 -8.25
CA ILE A 7 -22.74 2.76 -9.32
C ILE A 7 -22.19 1.31 -9.30
N LEU A 8 -21.86 0.79 -8.12
CA LEU A 8 -21.33 -0.58 -7.96
C LEU A 8 -22.36 -1.65 -8.27
N GLU A 9 -23.64 -1.36 -8.07
CA GLU A 9 -24.77 -2.22 -8.42
C GLU A 9 -25.12 -2.17 -9.91
N GLY A 10 -24.49 -1.25 -10.67
CA GLY A 10 -24.74 -1.10 -12.12
C GLY A 10 -26.07 -0.40 -12.45
N GLU A 11 -26.69 0.27 -11.49
CA GLU A 11 -27.97 0.97 -11.65
C GLU A 11 -27.80 2.39 -12.20
N ALA A 12 -26.58 2.92 -12.23
CA ALA A 12 -26.28 4.26 -12.74
C ALA A 12 -25.94 4.23 -14.23
N ASP A 13 -26.47 5.21 -14.98
CA ASP A 13 -26.08 5.42 -16.39
C ASP A 13 -24.58 5.81 -16.47
N PRO A 14 -23.79 5.22 -17.40
CA PRO A 14 -22.36 5.53 -17.54
C PRO A 14 -22.05 7.02 -17.76
N ILE A 15 -22.94 7.76 -18.42
CA ILE A 15 -22.78 9.21 -18.62
C ILE A 15 -22.93 9.94 -17.31
N GLN A 16 -23.89 9.54 -16.47
CA GLN A 16 -24.06 10.11 -15.13
C GLN A 16 -22.86 9.82 -14.23
N VAL A 17 -22.31 8.59 -14.30
CA VAL A 17 -21.09 8.21 -13.56
C VAL A 17 -19.92 9.10 -13.99
N GLY A 18 -19.68 9.23 -15.29
CA GLY A 18 -18.62 10.09 -15.83
C GLY A 18 -18.79 11.55 -15.40
N ALA A 19 -20.00 12.11 -15.51
CA ALA A 19 -20.31 13.48 -15.11
C ALA A 19 -20.10 13.71 -13.61
N LEU A 20 -20.54 12.79 -12.76
CA LEU A 20 -20.31 12.86 -11.30
C LEU A 20 -18.84 12.88 -10.97
N LEU A 21 -18.07 11.91 -11.47
CA LEU A 21 -16.64 11.76 -11.18
C LEU A 21 -15.83 12.96 -11.71
N ALA A 22 -16.15 13.48 -12.89
CA ALA A 22 -15.52 14.67 -13.45
C ALA A 22 -15.85 15.93 -12.62
N THR A 23 -17.09 16.10 -12.20
CA THR A 23 -17.54 17.23 -11.34
C THR A 23 -16.81 17.18 -9.99
N MET A 24 -16.73 16.01 -9.36
CA MET A 24 -16.01 15.84 -8.09
C MET A 24 -14.51 16.11 -8.24
N HIS A 25 -13.90 15.66 -9.34
CA HIS A 25 -12.50 15.94 -9.64
C HIS A 25 -12.23 17.44 -9.76
N TYR A 26 -13.07 18.15 -10.53
CA TYR A 26 -12.91 19.58 -10.79
C TYR A 26 -13.15 20.44 -9.53
N ARG A 27 -14.17 20.13 -8.76
CA ARG A 27 -14.51 20.82 -7.51
C ARG A 27 -13.51 20.53 -6.37
N GLY A 28 -12.83 19.39 -6.44
CA GLY A 28 -12.16 18.74 -5.32
C GLY A 28 -13.14 17.91 -4.49
N VAL A 29 -12.61 16.88 -3.85
CA VAL A 29 -13.35 15.99 -2.95
C VAL A 29 -13.10 16.37 -1.49
N THR A 30 -14.10 16.17 -0.66
CA THR A 30 -14.02 16.35 0.80
C THR A 30 -13.69 15.03 1.49
N ALA A 31 -13.18 15.11 2.72
CA ALA A 31 -12.94 13.93 3.54
C ALA A 31 -14.21 13.11 3.80
N ALA A 32 -15.36 13.79 3.98
CA ALA A 32 -16.64 13.14 4.20
C ALA A 32 -17.13 12.36 2.95
N GLU A 33 -16.92 12.90 1.75
CA GLU A 33 -17.26 12.21 0.50
C GLU A 33 -16.37 10.97 0.29
N LEU A 34 -15.08 11.08 0.56
CA LEU A 34 -14.17 9.94 0.48
C LEU A 34 -14.51 8.88 1.51
N ALA A 35 -14.82 9.27 2.76
CA ALA A 35 -15.26 8.34 3.79
C ALA A 35 -16.53 7.61 3.37
N GLY A 36 -17.54 8.33 2.84
CA GLY A 36 -18.76 7.72 2.34
C GLY A 36 -18.52 6.74 1.17
N PHE A 37 -17.56 7.03 0.30
CA PHE A 37 -17.19 6.10 -0.79
C PHE A 37 -16.51 4.85 -0.26
N ILE A 38 -15.62 4.99 0.73
CA ILE A 38 -14.96 3.86 1.37
C ILE A 38 -15.96 2.99 2.12
N GLU A 39 -16.90 3.59 2.86
CA GLU A 39 -17.98 2.87 3.54
C GLU A 39 -18.88 2.09 2.56
N ALA A 40 -19.22 2.69 1.41
CA ALA A 40 -19.98 2.01 0.36
C ALA A 40 -19.20 0.81 -0.21
N MET A 41 -17.88 0.97 -0.43
CA MET A 41 -17.03 -0.14 -0.83
C MET A 41 -16.98 -1.23 0.24
N TRP A 42 -16.88 -0.90 1.50
CA TRP A 42 -16.89 -1.87 2.57
C TRP A 42 -18.19 -2.67 2.59
N GLN A 43 -19.35 -2.01 2.46
CA GLN A 43 -20.62 -2.69 2.37
C GLN A 43 -20.70 -3.61 1.15
N HIS A 44 -20.15 -3.18 0.01
CA HIS A 44 -20.12 -3.98 -1.21
C HIS A 44 -19.27 -5.25 -1.05
N ILE A 45 -18.06 -5.16 -0.48
CA ILE A 45 -17.15 -6.29 -0.33
C ILE A 45 -17.47 -7.19 0.87
N GLU A 46 -18.22 -6.70 1.86
CA GLU A 46 -18.57 -7.44 3.08
C GLU A 46 -19.94 -8.14 3.01
N ARG A 47 -20.72 -7.96 1.92
CA ARG A 47 -22.05 -8.57 1.78
C ARG A 47 -22.08 -10.07 2.04
N ASP A 48 -21.03 -10.78 1.64
CA ASP A 48 -20.93 -12.23 1.77
C ASP A 48 -19.95 -12.67 2.87
N ARG A 49 -19.49 -11.75 3.70
CA ARG A 49 -18.45 -12.03 4.69
C ARG A 49 -19.01 -12.64 5.97
N GLN A 50 -18.62 -13.87 6.27
CA GLN A 50 -19.07 -14.59 7.45
C GLN A 50 -18.25 -14.33 8.73
N ARG A 51 -17.03 -13.80 8.64
CA ARG A 51 -16.14 -13.59 9.79
C ARG A 51 -15.34 -12.29 9.68
N PRO A 52 -15.15 -11.56 10.79
CA PRO A 52 -14.19 -10.47 10.81
C PRO A 52 -12.78 -11.08 10.64
N ALA A 53 -12.03 -10.65 9.64
CA ALA A 53 -10.60 -10.87 9.59
C ALA A 53 -9.93 -9.65 10.21
N SER A 54 -8.88 -9.88 10.96
CA SER A 54 -8.01 -8.82 11.46
C SER A 54 -6.61 -9.09 10.95
N VAL A 55 -6.04 -8.11 10.26
CA VAL A 55 -4.61 -8.08 9.92
C VAL A 55 -3.97 -6.91 10.66
N ASP A 56 -2.67 -6.98 10.89
CA ASP A 56 -1.98 -5.93 11.65
C ASP A 56 -1.72 -4.70 10.78
N LEU A 57 -1.42 -4.92 9.50
CA LEU A 57 -1.05 -3.85 8.57
C LEU A 57 -1.75 -3.97 7.22
N ASP A 58 -2.41 -2.89 6.82
CA ASP A 58 -2.90 -2.63 5.47
C ASP A 58 -1.87 -1.80 4.70
N TRP A 59 -1.52 -2.25 3.49
CA TRP A 59 -0.50 -1.60 2.68
C TRP A 59 -0.92 -1.50 1.21
N PRO A 60 -1.65 -0.45 0.84
CA PRO A 60 -2.11 -0.25 -0.52
C PRO A 60 -0.96 0.06 -1.48
N ALA A 61 -1.02 -0.54 -2.66
CA ALA A 61 -0.01 -0.45 -3.72
C ALA A 61 -0.68 -0.19 -5.08
N TYR A 62 -1.09 1.07 -5.30
CA TYR A 62 -1.73 1.51 -6.54
C TYR A 62 -0.73 2.27 -7.39
N MET A 63 -0.14 1.58 -8.36
CA MET A 63 0.97 2.10 -9.13
C MET A 63 0.52 2.70 -10.47
N SER A 64 1.05 3.88 -10.79
CA SER A 64 0.90 4.46 -12.12
C SER A 64 1.57 3.59 -13.18
N PRO A 65 0.97 3.40 -14.37
CA PRO A 65 1.61 2.68 -15.48
C PRO A 65 2.97 3.26 -15.90
N LYS A 66 3.21 4.54 -15.60
CA LYS A 66 4.48 5.24 -15.90
C LYS A 66 5.52 5.15 -14.77
N HIS A 67 5.21 4.45 -13.69
CA HIS A 67 6.13 4.30 -12.57
C HIS A 67 7.34 3.46 -12.97
N ARG A 68 8.55 3.90 -12.63
CA ARG A 68 9.80 3.26 -13.04
C ARG A 68 10.63 2.71 -11.88
N ASP A 69 10.33 3.11 -10.66
CA ASP A 69 11.11 2.68 -9.50
C ASP A 69 10.81 1.22 -9.16
N ALA A 70 11.83 0.53 -8.66
CA ALA A 70 11.67 -0.85 -8.21
C ALA A 70 10.77 -0.90 -6.96
N PRO A 71 9.87 -1.89 -6.86
CA PRO A 71 8.93 -2.00 -5.74
C PRO A 71 9.60 -2.62 -4.50
N TRP A 72 10.61 -1.94 -3.94
CA TRP A 72 11.36 -2.39 -2.76
C TRP A 72 10.47 -2.58 -1.53
N PHE A 73 9.33 -1.89 -1.47
CA PHE A 73 8.35 -2.03 -0.39
C PHE A 73 7.82 -3.47 -0.22
N LEU A 74 7.82 -4.29 -1.28
CA LEU A 74 7.44 -5.70 -1.18
C LEU A 74 8.43 -6.48 -0.31
N HIS A 75 9.73 -6.18 -0.42
CA HIS A 75 10.74 -6.75 0.48
C HIS A 75 10.55 -6.25 1.91
N SER A 76 10.20 -4.98 2.08
CA SER A 76 9.88 -4.42 3.40
C SER A 76 8.68 -5.11 4.04
N ALA A 77 7.62 -5.35 3.27
CA ALA A 77 6.44 -6.08 3.73
C ALA A 77 6.77 -7.52 4.15
N ARG A 78 7.67 -8.19 3.42
CA ARG A 78 8.21 -9.51 3.83
C ARG A 78 8.94 -9.44 5.16
N LEU A 79 9.77 -8.41 5.41
CA LEU A 79 10.43 -8.25 6.71
C LEU A 79 9.42 -8.07 7.85
N VAL A 80 8.36 -7.30 7.62
CA VAL A 80 7.27 -7.11 8.61
C VAL A 80 6.56 -8.43 8.89
N SER A 81 6.28 -9.25 7.87
CA SER A 81 5.69 -10.57 8.07
C SER A 81 6.62 -11.53 8.82
N MET A 82 7.94 -11.48 8.55
CA MET A 82 8.95 -12.24 9.30
C MET A 82 9.07 -11.79 10.77
N ALA A 83 8.72 -10.55 11.07
CA ALA A 83 8.63 -10.07 12.46
C ALA A 83 7.39 -10.60 13.21
N GLY A 84 6.53 -11.38 12.54
CA GLY A 84 5.33 -12.01 13.11
C GLY A 84 4.03 -11.22 12.91
N HIS A 85 4.06 -10.08 12.20
CA HIS A 85 2.88 -9.27 11.90
C HIS A 85 2.22 -9.71 10.60
N SER A 86 0.89 -9.71 10.58
CA SER A 86 0.11 -10.00 9.39
C SER A 86 -0.04 -8.76 8.50
N VAL A 87 0.26 -8.91 7.20
CA VAL A 87 0.28 -7.81 6.23
C VAL A 87 -0.63 -8.13 5.06
N LEU A 88 -1.59 -7.25 4.77
CA LEU A 88 -2.32 -7.27 3.52
C LEU A 88 -1.76 -6.20 2.59
N LEU A 89 -1.21 -6.65 1.46
CA LEU A 89 -0.96 -5.81 0.31
C LEU A 89 -2.16 -5.90 -0.62
N HIS A 90 -2.68 -4.78 -1.07
CA HIS A 90 -3.70 -4.77 -2.10
C HIS A 90 -3.41 -3.67 -3.11
N GLY A 91 -3.77 -3.89 -4.36
CA GLY A 91 -3.34 -2.92 -5.33
C GLY A 91 -3.83 -3.14 -6.74
N HIS A 92 -3.39 -2.21 -7.58
CA HIS A 92 -3.66 -2.20 -9.01
C HIS A 92 -2.52 -1.50 -9.72
N VAL A 93 -2.09 -2.07 -10.83
CA VAL A 93 -1.28 -1.39 -11.82
C VAL A 93 -2.20 -1.08 -13.00
N GLY A 94 -2.30 0.18 -13.37
CA GLY A 94 -3.07 0.58 -14.55
C GLY A 94 -2.60 -0.14 -15.82
N GLU A 95 -3.41 -0.10 -16.86
CA GLU A 95 -3.07 -0.67 -18.16
C GLU A 95 -1.80 -0.04 -18.75
N GLY A 96 -1.06 -0.80 -19.55
CA GLY A 96 0.17 -0.37 -20.20
C GLY A 96 1.37 -1.27 -19.87
N ASP A 97 2.58 -0.78 -20.12
CA ASP A 97 3.84 -1.54 -20.02
C ASP A 97 4.14 -2.12 -18.62
N ASN A 98 3.48 -1.63 -17.59
CA ASN A 98 3.63 -2.09 -16.22
C ASN A 98 2.48 -3.00 -15.75
N GLY A 99 1.51 -3.31 -16.61
CA GLY A 99 0.39 -4.20 -16.26
C GLY A 99 0.87 -5.53 -15.68
N GLY A 100 0.32 -5.97 -14.54
CA GLY A 100 0.71 -7.20 -13.86
C GLY A 100 2.09 -7.19 -13.19
N LYS A 101 2.81 -6.08 -13.20
CA LYS A 101 4.19 -6.02 -12.68
C LYS A 101 4.27 -6.21 -11.17
N LEU A 102 3.30 -5.70 -10.42
CA LEU A 102 3.25 -5.91 -8.97
C LEU A 102 2.91 -7.36 -8.62
N GLU A 103 2.02 -7.99 -9.37
CA GLU A 103 1.64 -9.40 -9.20
C GLU A 103 2.85 -10.32 -9.46
N LEU A 104 3.61 -10.06 -10.53
CA LEU A 104 4.85 -10.79 -10.82
C LEU A 104 5.90 -10.57 -9.74
N ALA A 105 6.05 -9.33 -9.26
CA ALA A 105 6.97 -8.99 -8.20
C ALA A 105 6.58 -9.65 -6.86
N ALA A 106 5.30 -9.64 -6.51
CA ALA A 106 4.79 -10.31 -5.32
C ALA A 106 5.09 -11.82 -5.35
N ARG A 107 4.80 -12.49 -6.47
CA ARG A 107 5.14 -13.92 -6.66
C ARG A 107 6.63 -14.19 -6.52
N ALA A 108 7.48 -13.35 -7.10
CA ALA A 108 8.93 -13.53 -7.00
C ALA A 108 9.49 -13.29 -5.59
N CYS A 109 8.77 -12.52 -4.76
CA CYS A 109 9.03 -12.40 -3.32
C CYS A 109 8.51 -13.59 -2.50
N GLY A 110 7.80 -14.55 -3.09
CA GLY A 110 7.09 -15.58 -2.34
C GLY A 110 5.91 -15.02 -1.53
N ILE A 111 5.29 -13.94 -2.02
CA ILE A 111 4.06 -13.39 -1.44
C ILE A 111 2.88 -14.06 -2.15
N PRO A 112 1.94 -14.70 -1.43
CA PRO A 112 0.76 -15.31 -2.02
C PRO A 112 -0.05 -14.29 -2.81
N LEU A 113 -0.34 -14.62 -4.08
CA LEU A 113 -1.25 -13.86 -4.93
C LEU A 113 -2.65 -14.41 -4.75
N CYS A 114 -3.54 -13.62 -4.20
CA CYS A 114 -4.92 -13.98 -3.88
C CYS A 114 -5.88 -13.51 -4.96
N HIS A 115 -6.94 -14.26 -5.18
CA HIS A 115 -7.96 -13.96 -6.19
C HIS A 115 -9.29 -13.55 -5.56
N SER A 116 -9.40 -13.65 -4.25
CA SER A 116 -10.58 -13.23 -3.47
C SER A 116 -10.17 -12.72 -2.10
N LEU A 117 -11.10 -12.03 -1.44
CA LEU A 117 -10.92 -11.61 -0.05
C LEU A 117 -10.75 -12.82 0.89
N SER A 118 -11.44 -13.92 0.63
CA SER A 118 -11.32 -15.16 1.40
C SER A 118 -9.91 -15.75 1.30
N ASP A 119 -9.34 -15.81 0.08
CA ASP A 119 -7.97 -16.30 -0.11
C ASP A 119 -6.97 -15.41 0.64
N ALA A 120 -7.19 -14.08 0.62
CA ALA A 120 -6.33 -13.13 1.32
C ALA A 120 -6.40 -13.31 2.85
N MET A 121 -7.58 -13.62 3.38
CA MET A 121 -7.76 -13.93 4.82
C MET A 121 -7.01 -15.21 5.21
N GLU A 122 -7.12 -16.26 4.41
CA GLU A 122 -6.43 -17.53 4.64
C GLU A 122 -4.90 -17.33 4.56
N ALA A 123 -4.43 -16.65 3.51
CA ALA A 123 -3.00 -16.41 3.32
C ALA A 123 -2.40 -15.52 4.43
N THR A 124 -3.09 -14.45 4.84
CA THR A 124 -2.62 -13.61 5.96
C THR A 124 -2.63 -14.34 7.29
N SER A 125 -3.56 -15.28 7.51
CA SER A 125 -3.60 -16.12 8.72
C SER A 125 -2.45 -17.14 8.74
N SER A 126 -2.23 -17.86 7.62
CA SER A 126 -1.26 -18.97 7.54
C SER A 126 0.17 -18.51 7.24
N GLN A 127 0.36 -17.52 6.38
CA GLN A 127 1.67 -17.06 5.90
C GLN A 127 2.03 -15.64 6.36
N ARG A 128 1.15 -14.97 7.12
CA ARG A 128 1.33 -13.61 7.63
C ARG A 128 1.42 -12.54 6.55
N ILE A 129 1.24 -12.86 5.27
CA ILE A 129 1.28 -11.89 4.18
C ILE A 129 0.45 -12.36 3.01
N ALA A 130 -0.22 -11.43 2.33
CA ALA A 130 -0.95 -11.68 1.09
C ALA A 130 -0.87 -10.47 0.16
N TYR A 131 -0.96 -10.68 -1.15
CA TYR A 131 -1.21 -9.66 -2.15
C TYR A 131 -2.55 -9.92 -2.84
N LEU A 132 -3.47 -8.97 -2.75
CA LEU A 132 -4.80 -9.03 -3.34
C LEU A 132 -4.94 -7.94 -4.43
N PRO A 133 -4.93 -8.30 -5.73
CA PRO A 133 -5.27 -7.35 -6.79
C PRO A 133 -6.69 -6.83 -6.62
N ILE A 134 -6.93 -5.57 -7.02
CA ILE A 134 -8.24 -4.93 -6.87
C ILE A 134 -9.37 -5.69 -7.58
N GLY A 135 -9.06 -6.39 -8.68
CA GLY A 135 -10.03 -7.23 -9.39
C GLY A 135 -10.50 -8.44 -8.59
N GLY A 136 -9.65 -8.99 -7.72
CA GLY A 136 -10.03 -10.03 -6.77
C GLY A 136 -10.86 -9.50 -5.59
N LEU A 137 -10.82 -8.19 -5.34
CA LEU A 137 -11.64 -7.52 -4.35
C LEU A 137 -13.01 -7.12 -4.92
N SER A 138 -13.02 -6.45 -6.08
CA SER A 138 -14.22 -6.02 -6.79
C SER A 138 -13.90 -5.75 -8.27
N PRO A 139 -14.35 -6.62 -9.20
CA PRO A 139 -14.22 -6.38 -10.63
C PRO A 139 -14.89 -5.08 -11.09
N GLN A 140 -16.04 -4.73 -10.48
CA GLN A 140 -16.76 -3.50 -10.77
C GLN A 140 -15.92 -2.28 -10.41
N PHE A 141 -15.30 -2.29 -9.24
CA PHE A 141 -14.45 -1.19 -8.81
C PHE A 141 -13.18 -1.08 -9.64
N GLN A 142 -12.59 -2.21 -10.06
CA GLN A 142 -11.48 -2.22 -11.02
C GLN A 142 -11.87 -1.53 -12.34
N SER A 143 -13.06 -1.84 -12.88
CA SER A 143 -13.58 -1.20 -14.10
C SER A 143 -13.73 0.31 -13.92
N LEU A 144 -14.23 0.76 -12.76
CA LEU A 144 -14.34 2.19 -12.45
C LEU A 144 -12.97 2.89 -12.36
N LEU A 145 -11.95 2.23 -11.83
CA LEU A 145 -10.58 2.76 -11.83
C LEU A 145 -10.03 2.91 -13.25
N GLY A 146 -10.43 2.03 -14.17
CA GLY A 146 -10.09 2.07 -15.60
C GLY A 146 -10.59 3.34 -16.33
N LEU A 147 -11.63 4.00 -15.82
CA LEU A 147 -12.12 5.28 -16.36
C LEU A 147 -11.06 6.39 -16.34
N HIS A 148 -10.01 6.26 -15.50
CA HIS A 148 -8.86 7.16 -15.53
C HIS A 148 -8.21 7.23 -16.91
N GLY A 149 -8.09 6.10 -17.63
CA GLY A 149 -7.52 6.04 -18.97
C GLY A 149 -8.41 6.71 -20.04
N ILE A 150 -9.73 6.69 -19.86
CA ILE A 150 -10.70 7.28 -20.79
C ILE A 150 -10.84 8.78 -20.54
N LEU A 151 -10.95 9.18 -19.28
CA LEU A 151 -11.18 10.57 -18.89
C LEU A 151 -9.88 11.40 -18.78
N GLU A 152 -8.73 10.74 -18.86
CA GLU A 152 -7.39 11.34 -18.75
C GLU A 152 -7.19 12.23 -17.52
N MET A 153 -7.94 11.96 -16.45
CA MET A 153 -7.88 12.70 -15.18
C MET A 153 -7.84 11.76 -13.97
N ARG A 154 -7.22 12.21 -12.89
CA ARG A 154 -7.20 11.47 -11.63
C ARG A 154 -8.59 11.57 -10.98
N LEU A 155 -9.29 10.46 -10.89
CA LEU A 155 -10.62 10.39 -10.31
C LEU A 155 -10.59 10.33 -8.78
N PRO A 156 -11.66 10.72 -8.08
CA PRO A 156 -11.81 10.52 -6.64
C PRO A 156 -11.56 9.09 -6.20
N LEU A 157 -11.95 8.11 -7.01
CA LEU A 157 -11.75 6.68 -6.78
C LEU A 157 -10.27 6.29 -6.64
N ASN A 158 -9.37 6.99 -7.34
CA ASN A 158 -7.91 6.81 -7.16
C ASN A 158 -7.40 7.33 -5.81
N THR A 159 -8.22 8.05 -5.05
CA THR A 159 -7.91 8.46 -3.68
C THR A 159 -8.52 7.50 -2.67
N VAL A 160 -9.74 7.02 -2.93
CA VAL A 160 -10.44 6.01 -2.13
C VAL A 160 -9.59 4.75 -1.90
N VAL A 161 -8.93 4.25 -2.96
CA VAL A 161 -8.15 2.99 -2.89
C VAL A 161 -7.04 3.00 -1.85
N HIS A 162 -6.47 4.16 -1.53
CA HIS A 162 -5.39 4.27 -0.54
C HIS A 162 -5.84 4.07 0.92
N LEU A 163 -7.14 4.21 1.20
CA LEU A 163 -7.70 4.03 2.55
C LEU A 163 -8.75 2.91 2.60
N LEU A 164 -8.78 2.07 1.56
CA LEU A 164 -9.80 1.03 1.45
C LEU A 164 -9.75 0.02 2.59
N ASN A 165 -8.54 -0.36 3.03
CA ASN A 165 -8.32 -1.28 4.15
C ASN A 165 -9.33 -2.44 4.20
N PRO A 166 -9.33 -3.34 3.21
CA PRO A 166 -10.42 -4.29 3.00
C PRO A 166 -10.55 -5.35 4.10
N LEU A 167 -9.50 -5.61 4.88
CA LEU A 167 -9.52 -6.51 6.04
C LEU A 167 -9.55 -5.78 7.38
N ARG A 168 -9.81 -4.46 7.39
CA ARG A 168 -9.94 -3.66 8.61
C ARG A 168 -8.74 -3.78 9.54
N ALA A 169 -7.53 -3.69 8.96
CA ALA A 169 -6.30 -3.65 9.73
C ALA A 169 -6.32 -2.46 10.71
N LYS A 170 -5.74 -2.67 11.88
CA LYS A 170 -5.56 -1.61 12.88
C LYS A 170 -4.63 -0.49 12.38
N SER A 171 -3.67 -0.85 11.54
CA SER A 171 -2.65 0.06 11.01
C SER A 171 -2.70 0.11 9.49
N THR A 172 -2.56 1.32 8.92
CA THR A 172 -2.50 1.53 7.45
C THR A 172 -1.31 2.40 7.11
N MET A 173 -0.52 2.02 6.09
CA MET A 173 0.62 2.81 5.61
C MET A 173 0.47 3.16 4.14
N ILE A 174 0.40 4.46 3.82
CA ILE A 174 0.11 4.97 2.47
C ILE A 174 1.20 5.90 1.94
N GLY A 175 1.34 5.97 0.61
CA GLY A 175 2.20 6.92 -0.08
C GLY A 175 1.38 8.06 -0.70
N VAL A 176 1.61 9.31 -0.28
CA VAL A 176 0.88 10.48 -0.78
C VAL A 176 1.83 11.67 -0.96
N ALA A 177 2.23 11.96 -2.21
CA ALA A 177 3.25 12.96 -2.49
C ALA A 177 2.78 14.42 -2.33
N ARG A 178 1.48 14.71 -2.51
CA ARG A 178 0.94 16.08 -2.46
C ARG A 178 0.49 16.44 -1.04
N PRO A 179 1.01 17.53 -0.42
CA PRO A 179 0.65 17.92 0.96
C PRO A 179 -0.86 18.06 1.19
N SER A 180 -1.59 18.73 0.28
CA SER A 180 -3.05 18.90 0.39
C SER A 180 -3.82 17.55 0.40
N TYR A 181 -3.30 16.54 -0.27
CA TYR A 181 -3.89 15.19 -0.23
C TYR A 181 -3.48 14.42 1.03
N GLN A 182 -2.34 14.74 1.66
CA GLN A 182 -1.98 14.14 2.94
C GLN A 182 -2.98 14.51 4.04
N GLU A 183 -3.34 15.78 4.13
CA GLU A 183 -4.40 16.27 5.05
C GLU A 183 -5.74 15.59 4.75
N LEU A 184 -6.13 15.57 3.47
CA LEU A 184 -7.37 14.94 3.03
C LEU A 184 -7.43 13.45 3.45
N HIS A 185 -6.35 12.67 3.25
CA HIS A 185 -6.30 11.27 3.65
C HIS A 185 -6.34 11.10 5.17
N ARG A 186 -5.61 11.92 5.92
CA ARG A 186 -5.63 11.90 7.38
C ARG A 186 -7.03 12.20 7.92
N ASP A 187 -7.68 13.24 7.41
CA ASP A 187 -9.00 13.64 7.86
C ASP A 187 -10.07 12.60 7.48
N THR A 188 -9.95 11.98 6.30
CA THR A 188 -10.78 10.84 5.89
C THR A 188 -10.57 9.64 6.83
N ALA A 189 -9.33 9.29 7.12
CA ALA A 189 -8.99 8.17 8.01
C ALA A 189 -9.55 8.40 9.43
N ARG A 190 -9.54 9.65 9.91
CA ARG A 190 -10.15 10.00 11.20
C ARG A 190 -11.67 9.79 11.19
N LEU A 191 -12.37 10.16 10.12
CA LEU A 191 -13.80 9.90 9.97
C LEU A 191 -14.12 8.39 9.94
N LEU A 192 -13.22 7.59 9.37
CA LEU A 192 -13.32 6.13 9.32
C LEU A 192 -12.85 5.43 10.60
N SER A 193 -12.48 6.19 11.64
CA SER A 193 -11.95 5.66 12.91
C SER A 193 -10.72 4.76 12.76
N VAL A 194 -9.85 5.07 11.78
CA VAL A 194 -8.55 4.38 11.63
C VAL A 194 -7.68 4.71 12.84
N GLU A 195 -7.17 3.68 13.52
CA GLU A 195 -6.39 3.87 14.74
C GLU A 195 -4.98 4.37 14.45
N ASN A 196 -4.26 3.70 13.53
CA ASN A 196 -2.88 4.02 13.21
C ASN A 196 -2.72 4.24 11.69
N LEU A 197 -2.18 5.38 11.32
CA LEU A 197 -1.92 5.74 9.92
C LEU A 197 -0.53 6.37 9.79
N ALA A 198 0.25 5.93 8.82
CA ALA A 198 1.46 6.61 8.38
C ALA A 198 1.32 7.06 6.92
N ILE A 199 1.55 8.35 6.67
CA ILE A 199 1.48 8.96 5.33
C ILE A 199 2.89 9.35 4.91
N LEU A 200 3.46 8.62 3.94
CA LEU A 200 4.78 8.87 3.39
C LEU A 200 4.69 9.89 2.25
N GLY A 201 5.22 11.09 2.48
CA GLY A 201 5.10 12.22 1.55
C GLY A 201 6.05 12.20 0.36
N ASN A 202 7.00 11.29 0.32
CA ASN A 202 8.04 11.21 -0.71
C ASN A 202 7.73 10.21 -1.84
N THR A 203 6.58 9.55 -1.78
CA THR A 203 6.13 8.57 -2.79
C THR A 203 4.72 8.90 -3.30
N ARG A 204 4.38 8.42 -4.49
CA ARG A 204 3.09 8.74 -5.12
C ARG A 204 2.09 7.60 -5.05
N ASP A 205 2.56 6.39 -5.24
CA ASP A 205 1.71 5.26 -5.66
C ASP A 205 1.65 4.16 -4.59
N PHE A 206 2.70 4.04 -3.77
CA PHE A 206 2.78 3.09 -2.66
C PHE A 206 3.71 3.63 -1.57
N ALA A 207 3.52 3.17 -0.36
CA ALA A 207 4.36 3.58 0.76
C ALA A 207 5.74 2.90 0.68
N GLN A 208 6.71 3.62 0.16
CA GLN A 208 8.13 3.24 0.13
C GLN A 208 8.95 4.44 0.60
N PHE A 209 9.67 4.28 1.69
CA PHE A 209 10.42 5.38 2.30
C PHE A 209 11.82 5.48 1.74
N THR A 210 12.18 6.68 1.26
CA THR A 210 13.54 7.00 0.79
C THR A 210 14.26 7.81 1.87
N PRO A 211 15.18 7.21 2.66
CA PRO A 211 15.70 7.79 3.90
C PRO A 211 16.87 8.76 3.72
N PHE A 212 17.19 9.19 2.52
CA PHE A 212 18.40 9.98 2.23
C PHE A 212 18.27 11.49 2.48
N ARG A 213 17.20 11.88 3.12
CA ARG A 213 16.98 13.24 3.65
C ARG A 213 16.09 13.16 4.88
N THR A 214 16.27 14.08 5.80
CA THR A 214 15.35 14.20 6.94
C THR A 214 13.94 14.39 6.42
N THR A 215 13.04 13.53 6.82
CA THR A 215 11.67 13.49 6.31
C THR A 215 10.66 13.49 7.45
N ARG A 216 9.62 14.27 7.26
CA ARG A 216 8.48 14.35 8.16
C ARG A 216 7.40 13.38 7.66
N ILE A 217 6.92 12.53 8.55
CA ILE A 217 5.82 11.60 8.31
C ILE A 217 4.63 12.07 9.11
N PHE A 218 3.50 12.24 8.45
CA PHE A 218 2.23 12.60 9.08
C PHE A 218 1.37 11.35 9.29
N GLY A 219 0.46 11.39 10.26
CA GLY A 219 -0.45 10.29 10.42
C GLY A 219 -1.32 10.37 11.67
N LEU A 220 -1.79 9.19 12.07
CA LEU A 220 -2.56 8.98 13.27
C LEU A 220 -1.87 7.93 14.16
N SER A 221 -1.92 8.12 15.45
CA SER A 221 -1.60 7.11 16.45
C SER A 221 -2.72 7.08 17.48
N LYS A 222 -3.35 5.91 17.64
CA LYS A 222 -4.54 5.74 18.48
C LYS A 222 -5.62 6.79 18.19
N GLY A 223 -5.84 7.06 16.87
CA GLY A 223 -6.80 8.03 16.37
C GLY A 223 -6.44 9.50 16.57
N ARG A 224 -5.25 9.82 17.08
CA ARG A 224 -4.78 11.19 17.31
C ARG A 224 -3.73 11.58 16.27
N ASP A 225 -3.76 12.83 15.85
CA ASP A 225 -2.77 13.39 14.93
C ASP A 225 -1.36 13.29 15.53
N VAL A 226 -0.46 12.81 14.70
CA VAL A 226 0.96 12.68 15.03
C VAL A 226 1.83 13.06 13.86
N GLU A 227 3.04 13.48 14.21
CA GLU A 227 4.07 13.82 13.26
C GLU A 227 5.40 13.25 13.75
N TRP A 228 6.10 12.54 12.85
CA TRP A 228 7.40 11.96 13.15
C TRP A 228 8.45 12.58 12.26
N LEU A 229 9.54 13.01 12.83
CA LEU A 229 10.71 13.47 12.11
C LEU A 229 11.71 12.30 12.03
N ILE A 230 11.88 11.75 10.83
CA ILE A 230 12.84 10.67 10.59
C ILE A 230 14.14 11.30 10.08
N PRO A 231 15.27 11.10 10.78
CA PRO A 231 16.55 11.66 10.37
C PRO A 231 17.05 11.03 9.06
N ALA A 232 17.85 11.82 8.31
CA ALA A 232 18.49 11.31 7.10
C ALA A 232 19.48 10.20 7.43
N ARG A 233 19.52 9.19 6.56
CA ARG A 233 20.59 8.20 6.49
C ARG A 233 21.64 8.63 5.48
N GLU A 234 22.83 8.10 5.61
CA GLU A 234 23.86 8.25 4.59
C GLU A 234 23.36 7.74 3.24
N THR A 235 23.69 8.44 2.18
CA THR A 235 23.28 8.10 0.82
C THR A 235 24.34 7.23 0.16
N PRO A 236 24.15 5.92 0.05
CA PRO A 236 25.10 5.07 -0.66
C PRO A 236 25.09 5.40 -2.18
N PRO A 237 26.18 5.09 -2.89
CA PRO A 237 26.21 5.20 -4.35
C PRO A 237 25.06 4.42 -4.99
N ALA A 238 24.54 4.93 -6.10
CA ALA A 238 23.56 4.20 -6.91
C ALA A 238 24.33 3.34 -7.93
N GLU A 239 24.52 2.09 -7.61
CA GLU A 239 25.17 1.13 -8.51
C GLU A 239 24.15 0.07 -8.91
N MET A 240 23.73 0.06 -10.17
CA MET A 240 22.97 -1.04 -10.74
C MET A 240 23.86 -1.81 -11.70
N PRO A 241 24.12 -3.10 -11.43
CA PRO A 241 24.87 -3.94 -12.38
C PRO A 241 24.16 -4.01 -13.72
N THR A 242 24.90 -3.82 -14.82
CA THR A 242 24.34 -3.83 -16.19
C THR A 242 23.93 -5.22 -16.69
N MET A 243 24.30 -6.26 -15.95
CA MET A 243 24.09 -7.67 -16.33
C MET A 243 22.71 -8.24 -15.96
N PHE A 244 21.88 -7.49 -15.19
CA PHE A 244 20.55 -7.94 -14.80
C PHE A 244 19.47 -7.10 -15.43
N THR A 245 18.33 -7.70 -15.78
CA THR A 245 17.07 -6.95 -15.99
C THR A 245 16.64 -6.34 -14.65
N THR A 246 15.84 -5.28 -14.67
CA THR A 246 15.38 -4.62 -13.44
C THR A 246 14.73 -5.60 -12.47
N PHE A 247 13.99 -6.57 -12.98
CA PHE A 247 13.30 -7.57 -12.17
C PHE A 247 14.25 -8.62 -11.59
N GLU A 248 15.18 -9.12 -12.40
CA GLU A 248 16.21 -10.07 -11.96
C GLU A 248 17.11 -9.45 -10.90
N TYR A 249 17.51 -8.18 -11.10
CA TYR A 249 18.30 -7.43 -10.13
C TYR A 249 17.55 -7.27 -8.80
N TRP A 250 16.31 -6.85 -8.85
CA TRP A 250 15.47 -6.71 -7.67
C TRP A 250 15.35 -8.03 -6.87
N ARG A 251 15.16 -9.16 -7.57
CA ARG A 251 15.17 -10.49 -6.95
C ARG A 251 16.54 -10.88 -6.42
N ALA A 252 17.61 -10.57 -7.15
CA ALA A 252 18.98 -10.86 -6.73
C ALA A 252 19.37 -10.16 -5.43
N VAL A 253 18.92 -8.91 -5.23
CA VAL A 253 19.10 -8.18 -3.96
C VAL A 253 18.37 -8.88 -2.80
N TRP A 254 17.16 -9.38 -3.02
CA TRP A 254 16.44 -10.12 -1.99
C TRP A 254 17.14 -11.43 -1.61
N THR A 255 17.58 -12.20 -2.59
CA THR A 255 18.25 -13.49 -2.37
C THR A 255 19.69 -13.36 -1.89
N GLY A 256 20.27 -12.16 -1.92
CA GLY A 256 21.68 -11.92 -1.59
C GLY A 256 22.65 -12.23 -2.74
N ALA A 257 22.15 -12.56 -3.95
CA ALA A 257 22.96 -12.76 -5.15
C ALA A 257 23.53 -11.44 -5.72
N ALA A 258 22.93 -10.31 -5.38
CA ALA A 258 23.47 -8.98 -5.61
C ALA A 258 23.39 -8.17 -4.30
N ARG A 259 24.35 -7.25 -4.13
CA ARG A 259 24.34 -6.29 -3.02
C ARG A 259 24.04 -4.89 -3.55
N ASP A 260 23.10 -4.22 -2.93
CA ASP A 260 22.73 -2.83 -3.21
C ASP A 260 22.44 -2.11 -1.90
N GLU A 261 23.44 -1.42 -1.37
CA GLU A 261 23.35 -0.72 -0.08
C GLU A 261 22.25 0.36 -0.07
N ARG A 262 21.98 0.97 -1.24
CA ARG A 262 20.93 1.96 -1.38
C ARG A 262 19.54 1.31 -1.29
N ALA A 263 19.32 0.22 -2.02
CA ALA A 263 18.09 -0.55 -1.96
C ALA A 263 17.87 -1.16 -0.57
N GLU A 264 18.93 -1.74 0.03
CA GLU A 264 18.89 -2.29 1.38
C GLU A 264 18.47 -1.24 2.41
N THR A 265 19.06 -0.03 2.33
CA THR A 265 18.70 1.08 3.23
C THR A 265 17.23 1.51 3.06
N ILE A 266 16.70 1.53 1.82
CA ILE A 266 15.28 1.80 1.52
C ILE A 266 14.38 0.72 2.13
N ILE A 267 14.71 -0.56 1.89
CA ILE A 267 13.94 -1.71 2.37
C ILE A 267 13.86 -1.72 3.89
N ILE A 268 15.00 -1.60 4.56
CA ILE A 268 15.11 -1.64 6.02
C ILE A 268 14.39 -0.45 6.65
N SER A 269 14.59 0.77 6.11
CA SER A 269 13.93 1.97 6.63
C SER A 269 12.41 1.95 6.44
N THR A 270 11.94 1.43 5.31
CA THR A 270 10.51 1.28 5.04
C THR A 270 9.88 0.26 5.99
N ALA A 271 10.55 -0.87 6.22
CA ALA A 271 10.12 -1.88 7.20
C ALA A 271 10.13 -1.32 8.63
N ALA A 272 11.12 -0.49 8.98
CA ALA A 272 11.19 0.15 10.30
C ALA A 272 9.95 1.03 10.58
N ILE A 273 9.53 1.86 9.62
CA ILE A 273 8.32 2.67 9.77
C ILE A 273 7.08 1.79 9.94
N ALA A 274 6.97 0.72 9.15
CA ALA A 274 5.87 -0.22 9.29
C ALA A 274 5.87 -0.91 10.66
N LEU A 275 7.04 -1.33 11.19
CA LEU A 275 7.17 -1.92 12.53
C LEU A 275 6.81 -0.93 13.63
N MET A 276 7.21 0.35 13.51
CA MET A 276 6.74 1.39 14.45
C MET A 276 5.22 1.45 14.48
N LEU A 277 4.60 1.49 13.30
CA LEU A 277 3.16 1.65 13.16
C LEU A 277 2.36 0.50 13.76
N VAL A 278 2.74 -0.76 13.45
CA VAL A 278 2.04 -1.95 13.97
C VAL A 278 2.27 -2.19 15.47
N ASN A 279 3.29 -1.58 16.06
CA ASN A 279 3.56 -1.58 17.49
C ASN A 279 3.04 -0.31 18.20
N ASP A 280 2.00 0.34 17.66
CA ASP A 280 1.38 1.55 18.26
C ASP A 280 2.39 2.67 18.55
N MET A 281 3.45 2.78 17.74
CA MET A 281 4.55 3.73 17.92
C MET A 281 5.33 3.57 19.25
N ALA A 282 5.29 2.39 19.85
CA ALA A 282 6.05 2.10 21.08
C ALA A 282 7.56 1.98 20.83
N LEU A 283 7.97 1.70 19.58
CA LEU A 283 9.37 1.65 19.16
C LEU A 283 9.81 3.01 18.62
N SER A 284 11.01 3.45 18.97
CA SER A 284 11.69 4.51 18.25
C SER A 284 12.07 4.05 16.82
N PHE A 285 12.35 5.00 15.93
CA PHE A 285 12.81 4.65 14.57
C PHE A 285 14.11 3.84 14.60
N GLU A 286 15.06 4.17 15.50
CA GLU A 286 16.33 3.46 15.61
C GLU A 286 16.15 2.01 16.09
N GLU A 287 15.29 1.77 17.08
CA GLU A 287 14.96 0.42 17.54
C GLU A 287 14.27 -0.41 16.45
N ALA A 288 13.30 0.19 15.74
CA ALA A 288 12.61 -0.45 14.63
C ALA A 288 13.57 -0.71 13.45
N TYR A 289 14.50 0.21 13.17
CA TYR A 289 15.52 0.05 12.15
C TYR A 289 16.49 -1.09 12.49
N ALA A 290 16.99 -1.13 13.73
CA ALA A 290 17.87 -2.20 14.18
C ALA A 290 17.19 -3.58 14.07
N ARG A 291 15.90 -3.68 14.44
CA ARG A 291 15.11 -4.91 14.28
C ARG A 291 14.93 -5.28 12.80
N SER A 292 14.63 -4.32 11.93
CA SER A 292 14.50 -4.55 10.49
C SER A 292 15.81 -4.98 9.86
N LEU A 293 16.93 -4.41 10.29
CA LEU A 293 18.28 -4.80 9.84
C LEU A 293 18.62 -6.24 10.26
N GLN A 294 18.27 -6.64 11.47
CA GLN A 294 18.46 -8.02 11.92
C GLN A 294 17.65 -8.98 11.05
N LEU A 295 16.35 -8.70 10.80
CA LEU A 295 15.50 -9.51 9.93
C LEU A 295 16.05 -9.58 8.50
N TRP A 296 16.58 -8.47 7.99
CA TRP A 296 17.23 -8.42 6.68
C TRP A 296 18.45 -9.35 6.62
N ASN A 297 19.29 -9.34 7.63
CA ASN A 297 20.47 -10.20 7.70
C ASN A 297 20.13 -11.69 7.87
N ASP A 298 19.04 -11.98 8.57
CA ASP A 298 18.56 -13.34 8.82
C ASP A 298 17.73 -13.93 7.68
N ARG A 299 17.31 -13.11 6.69
CA ARG A 299 16.40 -13.54 5.61
C ARG A 299 16.93 -14.71 4.78
N ALA A 300 18.26 -14.76 4.56
CA ALA A 300 18.89 -15.83 3.79
C ALA A 300 18.79 -17.19 4.49
N ARG A 301 18.79 -17.23 5.81
CA ARG A 301 18.59 -18.47 6.59
C ARG A 301 17.19 -19.00 6.43
N ASN A 302 16.21 -18.11 6.38
CA ASN A 302 14.78 -18.48 6.23
C ASN A 302 14.45 -18.93 4.79
N LEU A 303 15.18 -18.45 3.77
CA LEU A 303 15.04 -18.90 2.38
C LEU A 303 15.56 -20.34 2.16
N ALA A 304 16.51 -20.80 2.98
CA ALA A 304 17.05 -22.15 2.90
C ALA A 304 16.12 -23.23 3.53
N HIS A 305 15.11 -22.81 4.28
CA HIS A 305 14.17 -23.69 5.00
C HIS A 305 12.73 -23.64 4.46
N ALA A 306 12.46 -22.86 3.41
CA ALA A 306 11.18 -22.75 2.72
C ALA A 306 11.22 -23.42 1.34
#